data_0065899fc682c5fdb1948d3fc981826a
#
_entry.id   0065899fc682c5fdb1948d3fc981826a
#
_cell.length_a   1.000
_cell.length_b   1.000
_cell.length_c   1.000
_cell.angle_alpha   90.00
_cell.angle_beta   90.00
_cell.angle_gamma   90.00
#
_symmetry.space_group_name_H-M   'P 1'
#
loop_
_entity.id
_entity.type
_entity.pdbx_description
1 polymer ?
#
loop_
_entity_poly.entity_id
_entity_poly.type
_entity_poly.pdbx_seq_one_letter_code
_entity_poly.pdbx_strand_id
1 'polypeptide(L)'
;MLDKYNIGFSQEDVIKNIRRLTNQLWKLIPMRENEEDWQKQLETVILELVGLNEIFIGPTFLQVLSKLEGIKVKDIEFDFYRKTVFECISLIQGFANGTTVF
;
A
#
# COMPACT_ATOMS: atom_id res chain seq x y z
N MET A 1 -6.27 3.94 17.34
CA MET A 1 -5.77 2.67 16.79
C MET A 1 -4.58 2.18 17.59
N LEU A 2 -4.53 0.89 17.88
CA LEU A 2 -3.43 0.28 18.60
C LEU A 2 -2.54 -0.52 17.63
N ASP A 3 -1.25 -0.48 17.85
CA ASP A 3 -0.29 -1.31 17.12
C ASP A 3 -0.03 -2.62 17.88
N LYS A 4 0.87 -3.45 17.35
CA LYS A 4 1.21 -4.73 17.96
C LYS A 4 1.92 -4.59 19.31
N TYR A 5 2.44 -3.42 19.61
CA TYR A 5 3.21 -3.14 20.82
C TYR A 5 2.41 -2.35 21.84
N ASN A 6 1.13 -2.15 21.62
CA ASN A 6 0.23 -1.36 22.45
C ASN A 6 0.67 0.10 22.61
N ILE A 7 1.39 0.61 21.62
CA ILE A 7 1.73 2.03 21.54
C ILE A 7 0.65 2.68 20.68
N GLY A 8 -0.20 3.48 21.22
CA GLY A 8 -1.23 4.13 20.44
C GLY A 8 -0.64 5.10 19.43
N PHE A 9 -1.10 5.05 18.18
CA PHE A 9 -0.80 6.08 17.19
C PHE A 9 -1.98 7.03 17.11
N SER A 10 -1.72 8.33 16.92
CA SER A 10 -2.81 9.25 16.68
C SER A 10 -3.46 8.90 15.35
N GLN A 11 -4.78 9.04 15.31
CA GLN A 11 -5.56 8.80 14.10
C GLN A 11 -5.08 9.69 12.95
N GLU A 12 -4.72 10.92 13.25
CA GLU A 12 -4.23 11.89 12.30
C GLU A 12 -2.91 11.43 11.66
N ASP A 13 -1.99 10.93 12.46
CA ASP A 13 -0.71 10.42 11.95
C ASP A 13 -0.90 9.21 11.06
N VAL A 14 -1.78 8.30 11.44
CA VAL A 14 -2.10 7.11 10.64
C VAL A 14 -2.65 7.53 9.29
N ILE A 15 -3.63 8.43 9.28
CA ILE A 15 -4.26 8.90 8.04
C ILE A 15 -3.23 9.57 7.13
N LYS A 16 -2.34 10.38 7.69
CA LYS A 16 -1.30 11.06 6.94
C LYS A 16 -0.36 10.07 6.24
N ASN A 17 0.08 9.04 6.97
CA ASN A 17 0.95 8.01 6.41
C ASN A 17 0.24 7.19 5.33
N ILE A 18 -1.03 6.86 5.55
CA ILE A 18 -1.84 6.13 4.57
C ILE A 18 -2.02 6.96 3.29
N ARG A 19 -2.28 8.26 3.43
CA ARG A 19 -2.42 9.15 2.27
C ARG A 19 -1.14 9.20 1.45
N ARG A 20 0.01 9.30 2.11
CA ARG A 20 1.31 9.30 1.43
C ARG A 20 1.52 7.99 0.67
N LEU A 21 1.24 6.87 1.31
CA LEU A 21 1.38 5.56 0.71
C LEU A 21 0.44 5.39 -0.50
N THR A 22 -0.80 5.82 -0.36
CA THR A 22 -1.78 5.79 -1.44
C THR A 22 -1.30 6.62 -2.64
N ASN A 23 -0.75 7.79 -2.40
CA ASN A 23 -0.20 8.64 -3.46
C ASN A 23 0.96 7.96 -4.17
N GLN A 24 1.82 7.25 -3.44
CA GLN A 24 2.92 6.49 -4.04
C GLN A 24 2.40 5.35 -4.92
N LEU A 25 1.34 4.68 -4.49
CA LEU A 25 0.70 3.64 -5.30
C LEU A 25 0.10 4.21 -6.58
N TRP A 26 -0.57 5.36 -6.50
CA TRP A 26 -1.12 6.02 -7.68
C TRP A 26 -0.07 6.34 -8.73
N LYS A 27 1.14 6.69 -8.31
CA LYS A 27 2.25 7.00 -9.22
C LYS A 27 2.70 5.80 -10.05
N LEU A 28 2.49 4.59 -9.55
CA LEU A 28 2.94 3.38 -10.25
C LEU A 28 2.31 3.22 -11.62
N ILE A 29 1.06 3.64 -11.78
CA ILE A 29 0.34 3.49 -13.04
C ILE A 29 0.96 4.33 -14.16
N PRO A 30 1.07 5.68 -14.02
CA PRO A 30 1.71 6.47 -15.08
C PRO A 30 3.19 6.16 -15.25
N MET A 31 3.90 5.77 -14.20
CA MET A 31 5.30 5.39 -14.32
C MET A 31 5.46 4.21 -15.26
N ARG A 32 4.61 3.21 -15.15
CA ARG A 32 4.67 2.07 -16.06
C ARG A 32 4.25 2.44 -17.47
N GLU A 33 3.21 3.26 -17.63
CA GLU A 33 2.78 3.73 -18.95
C GLU A 33 3.90 4.47 -19.69
N ASN A 34 4.69 5.26 -18.95
CA ASN A 34 5.78 6.08 -19.49
C ASN A 34 7.13 5.34 -19.50
N GLU A 35 7.12 4.04 -19.19
CA GLU A 35 8.34 3.23 -19.13
C GLU A 35 9.40 3.77 -18.18
N GLU A 36 8.97 4.43 -17.09
CA GLU A 36 9.85 4.88 -16.02
C GLU A 36 10.20 3.70 -15.10
N ASP A 37 11.10 3.94 -14.14
CA ASP A 37 11.56 2.91 -13.22
C ASP A 37 10.50 2.57 -12.15
N TRP A 38 9.39 2.00 -12.60
CA TRP A 38 8.27 1.64 -11.74
C TRP A 38 8.61 0.50 -10.79
N GLN A 39 9.53 -0.40 -11.17
CA GLN A 39 9.91 -1.52 -10.32
C GLN A 39 10.62 -1.05 -9.06
N LYS A 40 11.47 -0.06 -9.17
CA LYS A 40 12.15 0.55 -8.02
C LYS A 40 11.15 1.23 -7.10
N GLN A 41 10.20 1.97 -7.67
CA GLN A 41 9.13 2.61 -6.90
C GLN A 41 8.27 1.57 -6.18
N LEU A 42 7.94 0.47 -6.86
CA LEU A 42 7.16 -0.62 -6.28
C LEU A 42 7.91 -1.25 -5.10
N GLU A 43 9.21 -1.50 -5.23
CA GLU A 43 10.01 -2.03 -4.13
C GLU A 43 10.02 -1.10 -2.93
N THR A 44 10.11 0.20 -3.15
CA THR A 44 10.04 1.20 -2.08
C THR A 44 8.73 1.11 -1.33
N VAL A 45 7.61 1.00 -2.06
CA VAL A 45 6.28 0.86 -1.47
C VAL A 45 6.18 -0.44 -0.66
N ILE A 46 6.71 -1.53 -1.21
CA ILE A 46 6.69 -2.83 -0.53
C ILE A 46 7.45 -2.75 0.80
N LEU A 47 8.62 -2.12 0.83
CA LEU A 47 9.39 -1.97 2.06
C LEU A 47 8.63 -1.16 3.11
N GLU A 48 7.94 -0.10 2.72
CA GLU A 48 7.11 0.66 3.65
C GLU A 48 5.96 -0.18 4.20
N LEU A 49 5.33 -0.99 3.34
CA LEU A 49 4.24 -1.87 3.76
C LEU A 49 4.72 -2.97 4.71
N VAL A 50 5.90 -3.51 4.49
CA VAL A 50 6.50 -4.48 5.42
C VAL A 50 6.63 -3.86 6.80
N GLY A 51 7.13 -2.62 6.87
CA GLY A 51 7.24 -1.91 8.15
C GLY A 51 5.88 -1.72 8.82
N LEU A 52 4.87 -1.31 8.07
CA LEU A 52 3.52 -1.12 8.61
C LEU A 52 2.89 -2.44 9.05
N ASN A 53 3.14 -3.53 8.32
CA ASN A 53 2.63 -4.85 8.69
C ASN A 53 3.24 -5.35 10.00
N GLU A 54 4.46 -4.94 10.32
CA GLU A 54 5.10 -5.26 11.59
C GLU A 54 4.49 -4.49 12.76
N ILE A 55 3.91 -3.33 12.50
CA ILE A 55 3.40 -2.44 13.53
C ILE A 55 1.91 -2.67 13.79
N PHE A 56 1.09 -2.74 12.76
CA PHE A 56 -0.37 -2.77 12.90
C PHE A 56 -0.92 -4.19 12.91
N ILE A 57 -1.96 -4.38 13.73
CA ILE A 57 -2.66 -5.66 13.85
C ILE A 57 -3.68 -5.79 12.72
N GLY A 58 -3.72 -6.96 12.08
CA GLY A 58 -4.70 -7.27 11.07
C GLY A 58 -4.08 -7.72 9.75
N PRO A 59 -4.89 -8.26 8.82
CA PRO A 59 -4.40 -8.84 7.58
C PRO A 59 -4.24 -7.87 6.43
N THR A 60 -4.68 -6.60 6.58
CA THR A 60 -4.78 -5.66 5.45
C THR A 60 -3.45 -5.46 4.73
N PHE A 61 -2.39 -5.14 5.48
CA PHE A 61 -1.09 -4.87 4.85
C PHE A 61 -0.48 -6.13 4.26
N LEU A 62 -0.72 -7.29 4.87
CA LEU A 62 -0.25 -8.56 4.33
C LEU A 62 -0.95 -8.88 3.00
N GLN A 63 -2.25 -8.63 2.91
CA GLN A 63 -3.00 -8.80 1.66
C GLN A 63 -2.47 -7.90 0.55
N VAL A 64 -2.21 -6.63 0.87
CA VAL A 64 -1.64 -5.68 -0.08
C VAL A 64 -0.25 -6.13 -0.54
N LEU A 65 0.59 -6.56 0.40
CA LEU A 65 1.92 -7.08 0.08
C LEU A 65 1.86 -8.27 -0.89
N SER A 66 0.98 -9.22 -0.64
CA SER A 66 0.81 -10.38 -1.50
C SER A 66 0.42 -9.98 -2.92
N LYS A 67 -0.48 -9.02 -3.06
CA LYS A 67 -0.90 -8.52 -4.37
C LYS A 67 0.23 -7.82 -5.10
N LEU A 68 0.98 -6.95 -4.41
CA LEU A 68 2.09 -6.22 -5.01
C LEU A 68 3.24 -7.13 -5.42
N GLU A 69 3.53 -8.16 -4.62
CA GLU A 69 4.54 -9.15 -4.99
C GLU A 69 4.17 -9.87 -6.29
N GLY A 70 2.87 -10.09 -6.52
CA GLY A 70 2.39 -10.75 -7.73
C GLY A 70 2.56 -9.92 -9.00
N ILE A 71 2.69 -8.60 -8.91
CA ILE A 71 2.85 -7.72 -10.07
C ILE A 71 4.26 -7.17 -10.22
N LYS A 72 5.19 -7.71 -9.46
CA LYS A 72 6.59 -7.25 -9.47
C LYS A 72 7.33 -7.67 -10.75
N VAL A 73 6.82 -8.67 -11.45
CA VAL A 73 7.46 -9.18 -12.65
C VAL A 73 7.35 -8.19 -13.81
N LYS A 74 8.44 -8.09 -14.59
CA LYS A 74 8.59 -7.07 -15.60
C LYS A 74 7.60 -7.17 -16.76
N ASP A 75 7.20 -8.38 -17.12
CA ASP A 75 6.36 -8.65 -18.28
C ASP A 75 4.88 -8.87 -17.94
N ILE A 76 4.46 -8.48 -16.75
CA ILE A 76 3.05 -8.60 -16.38
C ILE A 76 2.19 -7.66 -17.24
N GLU A 77 0.99 -8.11 -17.62
CA GLU A 77 0.08 -7.32 -18.44
C GLU A 77 -0.33 -6.04 -17.72
N PHE A 78 -0.38 -4.93 -18.48
CA PHE A 78 -0.67 -3.60 -17.90
C PHE A 78 -2.05 -3.53 -17.27
N ASP A 79 -3.08 -4.10 -17.90
CA ASP A 79 -4.43 -4.05 -17.33
C ASP A 79 -4.51 -4.78 -15.99
N PHE A 80 -3.83 -5.91 -15.86
CA PHE A 80 -3.75 -6.64 -14.59
C PHE A 80 -2.99 -5.84 -13.55
N TYR A 81 -1.87 -5.24 -13.94
CA TYR A 81 -1.07 -4.38 -13.07
C TYR A 81 -1.90 -3.22 -12.54
N ARG A 82 -2.60 -2.50 -13.42
CA ARG A 82 -3.44 -1.37 -13.05
C ARG A 82 -4.56 -1.78 -12.09
N LYS A 83 -5.25 -2.86 -12.41
CA LYS A 83 -6.32 -3.40 -11.57
C LYS A 83 -5.82 -3.75 -10.17
N THR A 84 -4.66 -4.39 -10.09
CA THR A 84 -4.07 -4.79 -8.81
C THR A 84 -3.68 -3.57 -7.99
N VAL A 85 -3.10 -2.54 -8.60
CA VAL A 85 -2.78 -1.29 -7.90
C VAL A 85 -4.05 -0.64 -7.34
N PHE A 86 -5.14 -0.58 -8.11
CA PHE A 86 -6.42 -0.06 -7.63
C PHE A 86 -6.97 -0.86 -6.45
N GLU A 87 -6.88 -2.19 -6.51
CA GLU A 87 -7.32 -3.05 -5.41
C GLU A 87 -6.52 -2.76 -4.14
N CYS A 88 -5.21 -2.59 -4.26
CA CYS A 88 -4.35 -2.26 -3.13
C CYS A 88 -4.72 -0.91 -2.52
N ILE A 89 -4.97 0.09 -3.35
CA ILE A 89 -5.39 1.41 -2.89
C ILE A 89 -6.70 1.32 -2.12
N SER A 90 -7.67 0.56 -2.64
CA SER A 90 -8.96 0.35 -1.99
C SER A 90 -8.82 -0.32 -0.64
N LEU A 91 -7.97 -1.34 -0.53
CA LEU A 91 -7.73 -2.03 0.74
C LEU A 91 -7.13 -1.10 1.78
N ILE A 92 -6.15 -0.29 1.38
CA ILE A 92 -5.49 0.64 2.28
C ILE A 92 -6.45 1.75 2.72
N GLN A 93 -7.25 2.28 1.80
CA GLN A 93 -8.26 3.29 2.13
C GLN A 93 -9.33 2.72 3.07
N GLY A 94 -9.74 1.46 2.85
CA GLY A 94 -10.66 0.77 3.74
C GLY A 94 -10.11 0.63 5.14
N PHE A 95 -8.82 0.34 5.27
CA PHE A 95 -8.14 0.30 6.56
C PHE A 95 -8.18 1.68 7.25
N ALA A 96 -7.86 2.74 6.52
CA ALA A 96 -7.88 4.10 7.06
C ALA A 96 -9.29 4.51 7.51
N ASN A 97 -10.31 4.19 6.69
CA ASN A 97 -11.69 4.48 7.03
C ASN A 97 -12.15 3.72 8.27
N GLY A 98 -11.70 2.47 8.42
CA GLY A 98 -11.96 1.68 9.61
C GLY A 98 -11.39 2.31 10.87
N THR A 99 -10.25 3.00 10.79
CA THR A 99 -9.66 3.69 11.94
C THR A 99 -10.41 4.96 12.31
N THR A 100 -11.16 5.55 11.38
CA THR A 100 -11.91 6.78 11.66
C THR A 100 -13.27 6.53 12.27
N VAL A 101 -13.75 5.29 12.25
CA VAL A 101 -15.04 4.91 12.80
C VAL A 101 -15.01 4.81 14.33
N PHE A 102 -13.85 4.61 14.87
CA PHE A 102 -13.65 4.46 16.29
C PHE A 102 -13.19 5.76 16.91
#